data_262728d353316dfc030996a97155b10c
#
_entry.id   262728d353316dfc030996a97155b10c
#
_cell.length_a   1.000
_cell.length_b   1.000
_cell.length_c   1.000
_cell.angle_alpha   90.00
_cell.angle_beta   90.00
_cell.angle_gamma   90.00
#
_symmetry.space_group_name_H-M   'P 1'
#
loop_
_entity.id
_entity.type
_entity.pdbx_description
1 polymer ?
#
loop_
_entity_poly.entity_id
_entity_poly.type
_entity_poly.pdbx_seq_one_letter_code
_entity_poly.pdbx_strand_id
1 'polypeptide(L)'
;MADASFDVVVIGGGHQGLIAANYMIRNGMTVGLFEQRRELGGGGATESRPASGFLGNPCAHIAGLWASPVNQDFKLHEHGLNYIFPEVHGSMVFPDETCIVSYRAMDWDKETGEVSPRPGNIEKNIKEVARISSKDGDRLARLAEQKTWEWALAASLVLWNPPPLPGEPDPMENLFNDPASGIDRRYQFMSATEVVSD
;
A
#
# COMPACT_ATOMS: atom_id res chain seq x y z
N MET A 1 -15.93 20.13 35.54
CA MET A 1 -16.16 21.07 34.39
C MET A 1 -15.18 20.63 33.32
N ALA A 2 -15.55 20.65 32.05
CA ALA A 2 -14.61 20.34 30.98
C ALA A 2 -13.61 21.51 30.85
N ASP A 3 -12.32 21.20 30.82
CA ASP A 3 -11.27 22.22 30.78
C ASP A 3 -10.94 22.67 29.34
N ALA A 4 -11.50 21.99 28.34
CA ALA A 4 -11.35 22.32 26.91
C ALA A 4 -12.60 21.94 26.13
N SER A 5 -12.82 22.64 25.01
CA SER A 5 -13.89 22.36 24.04
C SER A 5 -13.31 22.28 22.65
N PHE A 6 -13.74 21.30 21.89
CA PHE A 6 -13.30 21.03 20.52
C PHE A 6 -14.51 20.80 19.63
N ASP A 7 -14.43 21.17 18.35
CA ASP A 7 -15.44 20.83 17.34
C ASP A 7 -15.47 19.31 17.11
N VAL A 8 -14.29 18.68 17.17
CA VAL A 8 -14.13 17.24 16.95
C VAL A 8 -13.18 16.65 17.99
N VAL A 9 -13.52 15.47 18.48
CA VAL A 9 -12.68 14.65 19.36
C VAL A 9 -12.30 13.37 18.61
N VAL A 10 -10.99 13.14 18.45
CA VAL A 10 -10.42 11.91 17.87
C VAL A 10 -9.84 11.07 18.99
N ILE A 11 -10.31 9.86 19.13
CA ILE A 11 -9.81 8.88 20.11
C ILE A 11 -8.91 7.88 19.41
N GLY A 12 -7.63 7.89 19.76
CA GLY A 12 -6.59 7.08 19.17
C GLY A 12 -5.69 7.85 18.20
N GLY A 13 -4.40 7.95 18.55
CA GLY A 13 -3.35 8.61 17.79
C GLY A 13 -2.62 7.66 16.81
N GLY A 14 -3.30 6.62 16.30
CA GLY A 14 -2.81 5.81 15.20
C GLY A 14 -2.82 6.59 13.87
N HIS A 15 -2.23 6.02 12.82
CA HIS A 15 -2.12 6.70 11.51
C HIS A 15 -3.48 7.18 10.97
N GLN A 16 -4.56 6.41 11.11
CA GLN A 16 -5.90 6.81 10.68
C GLN A 16 -6.44 8.00 11.49
N GLY A 17 -6.28 7.97 12.82
CA GLY A 17 -6.70 9.07 13.68
C GLY A 17 -5.92 10.35 13.40
N LEU A 18 -4.60 10.23 13.15
CA LEU A 18 -3.76 11.37 12.77
C LEU A 18 -4.17 11.95 11.41
N ILE A 19 -4.44 11.11 10.41
CA ILE A 19 -4.91 11.55 9.10
C ILE A 19 -6.25 12.28 9.22
N ALA A 20 -7.24 11.68 9.88
CA ALA A 20 -8.55 12.27 10.07
C ALA A 20 -8.46 13.63 10.80
N ALA A 21 -7.69 13.69 11.89
CA ALA A 21 -7.48 14.93 12.65
C ALA A 21 -6.90 16.05 11.77
N ASN A 22 -5.89 15.73 10.95
CA ASN A 22 -5.25 16.71 10.08
C ASN A 22 -6.20 17.23 8.98
N TYR A 23 -7.00 16.35 8.36
CA TYR A 23 -8.01 16.81 7.39
C TYR A 23 -9.07 17.70 8.04
N MET A 24 -9.51 17.41 9.25
CA MET A 24 -10.47 18.24 9.99
C MET A 24 -9.88 19.62 10.33
N ILE A 25 -8.63 19.66 10.82
CA ILE A 25 -7.90 20.90 11.08
C ILE A 25 -7.75 21.73 9.80
N ARG A 26 -7.38 21.10 8.68
CA ARG A 26 -7.27 21.77 7.38
C ARG A 26 -8.59 22.39 6.92
N ASN A 27 -9.72 21.84 7.35
CA ASN A 27 -11.06 22.40 7.10
C ASN A 27 -11.53 23.38 8.18
N GLY A 28 -10.64 23.87 9.05
CA GLY A 28 -10.90 24.93 10.01
C GLY A 28 -11.53 24.48 11.32
N MET A 29 -11.59 23.18 11.58
CA MET A 29 -12.14 22.65 12.84
C MET A 29 -11.08 22.65 13.93
N THR A 30 -11.49 22.87 15.18
CA THR A 30 -10.68 22.62 16.36
C THR A 30 -10.77 21.14 16.72
N VAL A 31 -9.61 20.46 16.84
CA VAL A 31 -9.56 19.03 17.07
C VAL A 31 -8.81 18.69 18.33
N GLY A 32 -9.44 17.89 19.20
CA GLY A 32 -8.80 17.23 20.35
C GLY A 32 -8.45 15.79 20.00
N LEU A 33 -7.16 15.46 19.94
CA LEU A 33 -6.71 14.09 19.73
C LEU A 33 -6.22 13.51 21.04
N PHE A 34 -6.76 12.34 21.43
CA PHE A 34 -6.45 11.66 22.67
C PHE A 34 -5.87 10.27 22.37
N GLU A 35 -4.68 10.02 22.87
CA GLU A 35 -3.97 8.73 22.75
C GLU A 35 -3.60 8.21 24.13
N GLN A 36 -3.84 6.92 24.38
CA GLN A 36 -3.51 6.29 25.67
C GLN A 36 -2.02 6.02 25.85
N ARG A 37 -1.29 5.86 24.75
CA ARG A 37 0.16 5.65 24.77
C ARG A 37 0.88 6.99 24.69
N ARG A 38 2.14 6.98 25.12
CA ARG A 38 2.99 8.16 24.99
C ARG A 38 3.38 8.42 23.54
N GLU A 39 3.56 7.35 22.76
CA GLU A 39 3.95 7.39 21.36
C GLU A 39 2.72 7.40 20.45
N LEU A 40 2.71 8.30 19.49
CA LEU A 40 1.73 8.33 18.41
C LEU A 40 2.12 7.35 17.30
N GLY A 41 1.17 7.01 16.43
CA GLY A 41 1.39 6.21 15.23
C GLY A 41 0.69 4.84 15.25
N GLY A 42 0.27 4.34 16.40
CA GLY A 42 -0.41 3.05 16.49
C GLY A 42 0.46 1.90 15.95
N GLY A 43 -0.03 1.13 14.98
CA GLY A 43 0.75 0.10 14.29
C GLY A 43 1.92 0.62 13.45
N GLY A 44 1.93 1.92 13.12
CA GLY A 44 3.05 2.60 12.45
C GLY A 44 4.08 3.22 13.39
N ALA A 45 3.92 3.05 14.71
CA ALA A 45 4.82 3.66 15.69
C ALA A 45 6.24 3.07 15.61
N THR A 46 7.24 3.95 15.72
CA THR A 46 8.65 3.55 15.86
C THR A 46 9.00 3.47 17.33
N GLU A 47 9.50 2.34 17.75
CA GLU A 47 9.82 2.05 19.16
C GLU A 47 11.27 1.57 19.31
N SER A 48 11.82 1.73 20.52
CA SER A 48 13.14 1.19 20.86
C SER A 48 12.99 -0.30 21.21
N ARG A 49 12.77 -1.12 20.21
CA ARG A 49 12.61 -2.59 20.31
C ARG A 49 13.34 -3.27 19.15
N PRO A 50 13.84 -4.50 19.30
CA PRO A 50 13.84 -5.38 20.46
C PRO A 50 14.90 -5.02 21.52
N ALA A 51 15.83 -4.13 21.22
CA ALA A 51 16.92 -3.74 22.13
C ALA A 51 17.00 -2.23 22.29
N SER A 52 17.40 -1.77 23.47
CA SER A 52 17.62 -0.34 23.75
C SER A 52 18.64 0.25 22.77
N GLY A 53 18.32 1.42 22.21
CA GLY A 53 19.17 2.12 21.24
C GLY A 53 18.94 1.73 19.78
N PHE A 54 18.15 0.71 19.50
CA PHE A 54 17.74 0.33 18.16
C PHE A 54 16.28 0.72 17.93
N LEU A 55 16.03 1.49 16.88
CA LEU A 55 14.70 1.90 16.48
C LEU A 55 14.14 0.91 15.47
N GLY A 56 12.91 0.50 15.68
CA GLY A 56 12.20 -0.39 14.76
C GLY A 56 10.69 -0.23 14.85
N ASN A 57 10.00 -0.72 13.85
CA ASN A 57 8.55 -0.82 13.87
C ASN A 57 8.17 -2.30 14.09
N PRO A 58 7.44 -2.62 15.16
CA PRO A 58 7.11 -4.01 15.46
C PRO A 58 5.94 -4.56 14.62
N CYS A 59 5.24 -3.71 13.89
CA CYS A 59 4.00 -4.10 13.20
C CYS A 59 4.03 -3.78 11.69
N ALA A 60 4.32 -2.54 11.31
CA ALA A 60 4.27 -2.13 9.91
C ALA A 60 5.61 -2.40 9.20
N HIS A 61 5.63 -3.43 8.35
CA HIS A 61 6.81 -3.75 7.54
C HIS A 61 6.83 -3.00 6.21
N ILE A 62 5.67 -2.68 5.67
CA ILE A 62 5.50 -1.98 4.41
C ILE A 62 4.61 -0.75 4.67
N ALA A 63 5.10 0.42 4.29
CA ALA A 63 4.35 1.65 4.40
C ALA A 63 3.57 1.92 3.09
N GLY A 64 2.32 1.45 3.02
CA GLY A 64 1.44 1.71 1.85
C GLY A 64 1.06 3.19 1.68
N LEU A 65 1.35 4.03 2.67
CA LEU A 65 1.02 5.44 2.68
C LEU A 65 1.65 6.24 1.53
N TRP A 66 2.74 5.74 0.92
CA TRP A 66 3.39 6.38 -0.22
C TRP A 66 2.45 6.57 -1.42
N ALA A 67 1.50 5.65 -1.63
CA ALA A 67 0.49 5.73 -2.70
C ALA A 67 -0.78 6.50 -2.28
N SER A 68 -0.84 6.97 -1.04
CA SER A 68 -2.00 7.67 -0.50
C SER A 68 -2.00 9.15 -0.90
N PRO A 69 -3.18 9.75 -1.17
CA PRO A 69 -3.33 11.20 -1.37
C PRO A 69 -2.74 12.04 -0.23
N VAL A 70 -2.69 11.49 0.98
CA VAL A 70 -2.13 12.15 2.19
C VAL A 70 -0.72 12.67 1.96
N ASN A 71 0.11 11.95 1.17
CA ASN A 71 1.45 12.41 0.83
C ASN A 71 1.46 13.75 0.12
N GLN A 72 0.57 13.89 -0.87
CA GLN A 72 0.48 15.09 -1.69
C GLN A 72 -0.24 16.20 -0.93
N ASP A 73 -1.34 15.86 -0.28
CA ASP A 73 -2.20 16.82 0.44
C ASP A 73 -1.47 17.51 1.59
N PHE A 74 -0.62 16.79 2.30
CA PHE A 74 0.15 17.30 3.43
C PHE A 74 1.64 17.43 3.15
N LYS A 75 2.08 17.16 1.92
CA LYS A 75 3.48 17.30 1.49
C LYS A 75 4.44 16.65 2.50
N LEU A 76 4.18 15.40 2.86
CA LEU A 76 4.87 14.74 3.97
C LEU A 76 6.40 14.72 3.82
N HIS A 77 6.92 14.77 2.58
CA HIS A 77 8.35 14.90 2.30
C HIS A 77 8.94 16.21 2.80
N GLU A 78 8.19 17.33 2.78
CA GLU A 78 8.62 18.62 3.36
C GLU A 78 8.71 18.55 4.90
N HIS A 79 8.01 17.59 5.52
CA HIS A 79 8.04 17.29 6.95
C HIS A 79 9.03 16.20 7.33
N GLY A 80 9.92 15.80 6.41
CA GLY A 80 11.00 14.87 6.68
C GLY A 80 10.67 13.39 6.45
N LEU A 81 9.47 13.06 5.93
CA LEU A 81 9.16 11.69 5.56
C LEU A 81 10.00 11.29 4.33
N ASN A 82 10.76 10.23 4.46
CA ASN A 82 11.55 9.66 3.38
C ASN A 82 11.25 8.17 3.26
N TYR A 83 10.81 7.74 2.06
CA TYR A 83 10.58 6.33 1.77
C TYR A 83 11.83 5.69 1.20
N ILE A 84 12.13 4.50 1.68
CA ILE A 84 13.21 3.67 1.14
C ILE A 84 12.57 2.56 0.32
N PHE A 85 12.95 2.47 -0.95
CA PHE A 85 12.53 1.43 -1.87
C PHE A 85 13.72 0.53 -2.18
N PRO A 86 13.96 -0.53 -1.42
CA PRO A 86 15.08 -1.43 -1.64
C PRO A 86 14.93 -2.16 -3.00
N GLU A 87 16.03 -2.55 -3.60
CA GLU A 87 16.04 -3.35 -4.83
C GLU A 87 15.36 -4.71 -4.63
N VAL A 88 15.65 -5.36 -3.51
CA VAL A 88 14.95 -6.57 -3.08
C VAL A 88 13.79 -6.16 -2.21
N HIS A 89 12.57 -6.40 -2.69
CA HIS A 89 11.34 -6.06 -1.99
C HIS A 89 11.00 -7.06 -0.89
N GLY A 90 11.30 -8.33 -1.13
CA GLY A 90 11.09 -9.41 -0.17
C GLY A 90 11.80 -10.68 -0.56
N SER A 91 11.91 -11.59 0.38
CA SER A 91 12.45 -12.93 0.13
C SER A 91 11.80 -13.93 1.06
N MET A 92 11.75 -15.19 0.63
CA MET A 92 11.33 -16.32 1.44
C MET A 92 12.39 -17.41 1.35
N VAL A 93 12.82 -17.90 2.49
CA VAL A 93 13.76 -19.02 2.60
C VAL A 93 12.96 -20.28 2.91
N PHE A 94 13.26 -21.36 2.21
CA PHE A 94 12.63 -22.65 2.38
C PHE A 94 13.46 -23.59 3.28
N PRO A 95 12.86 -24.65 3.84
CA PRO A 95 13.56 -25.58 4.72
C PRO A 95 14.73 -26.34 4.06
N ASP A 96 14.76 -26.43 2.74
CA ASP A 96 15.84 -27.03 1.94
C ASP A 96 16.98 -26.07 1.63
N GLU A 97 17.05 -24.93 2.34
CA GLU A 97 18.04 -23.87 2.17
C GLU A 97 17.96 -23.12 0.82
N THR A 98 16.94 -23.39 0.01
CA THR A 98 16.66 -22.56 -1.17
C THR A 98 15.89 -21.31 -0.78
N CYS A 99 15.83 -20.32 -1.66
CA CYS A 99 15.06 -19.11 -1.44
C CYS A 99 14.42 -18.63 -2.73
N ILE A 100 13.37 -17.83 -2.59
CA ILE A 100 12.81 -17.02 -3.68
C ILE A 100 13.00 -15.55 -3.32
N VAL A 101 13.37 -14.74 -4.32
CA VAL A 101 13.62 -13.31 -4.15
C VAL A 101 12.63 -12.54 -5.00
N SER A 102 12.00 -11.53 -4.40
CA SER A 102 11.14 -10.59 -5.10
C SER A 102 11.86 -9.26 -5.26
N TYR A 103 12.04 -8.84 -6.50
CA TYR A 103 12.64 -7.56 -6.85
C TYR A 103 11.57 -6.49 -7.02
N ARG A 104 11.90 -5.26 -6.64
CA ARG A 104 11.02 -4.12 -6.80
C ARG A 104 10.66 -3.91 -8.27
N ALA A 105 9.37 -4.04 -8.59
CA ALA A 105 8.88 -3.98 -9.97
C ALA A 105 8.54 -2.56 -10.45
N MET A 106 8.49 -1.58 -9.55
CA MET A 106 8.09 -0.20 -9.85
C MET A 106 9.01 0.81 -9.18
N ASP A 107 9.19 1.95 -9.80
CA ASP A 107 9.75 3.16 -9.21
C ASP A 107 8.63 4.15 -8.88
N TRP A 108 8.85 4.98 -7.89
CA TRP A 108 7.95 6.04 -7.47
C TRP A 108 8.72 7.36 -7.41
N ASP A 109 8.18 8.36 -8.07
CA ASP A 109 8.68 9.72 -7.98
C ASP A 109 8.01 10.44 -6.81
N LYS A 110 8.80 10.90 -5.86
CA LYS A 110 8.30 11.53 -4.63
C LYS A 110 7.71 12.92 -4.86
N GLU A 111 8.09 13.61 -5.95
CA GLU A 111 7.66 14.98 -6.24
C GLU A 111 6.37 14.98 -7.05
N THR A 112 6.28 14.11 -8.04
CA THR A 112 5.11 14.01 -8.92
C THR A 112 4.08 13.00 -8.44
N GLY A 113 4.50 12.02 -7.63
CA GLY A 113 3.69 10.87 -7.26
C GLY A 113 3.58 9.82 -8.36
N GLU A 114 4.27 10.02 -9.48
CA GLU A 114 4.22 9.08 -10.60
C GLU A 114 4.86 7.74 -10.26
N VAL A 115 4.24 6.69 -10.78
CA VAL A 115 4.75 5.33 -10.68
C VAL A 115 5.11 4.84 -12.08
N SER A 116 6.30 4.27 -12.21
CA SER A 116 6.80 3.73 -13.47
C SER A 116 7.30 2.28 -13.29
N PRO A 117 7.10 1.41 -14.28
CA PRO A 117 7.56 0.03 -14.19
C PRO A 117 9.09 -0.06 -14.33
N ARG A 118 9.65 -1.10 -13.73
CA ARG A 118 11.05 -1.53 -13.89
C ARG A 118 11.11 -2.86 -14.68
N PRO A 119 11.11 -2.81 -16.01
CA PRO A 119 11.00 -4.02 -16.84
C PRO A 119 12.06 -5.08 -16.52
N GLY A 120 13.32 -4.66 -16.27
CA GLY A 120 14.39 -5.59 -15.91
C GLY A 120 14.15 -6.33 -14.59
N ASN A 121 13.48 -5.72 -13.63
CA ASN A 121 13.13 -6.38 -12.38
C ASN A 121 11.89 -7.27 -12.52
N ILE A 122 10.94 -6.88 -13.35
CA ILE A 122 9.81 -7.73 -13.72
C ILE A 122 10.33 -9.03 -14.34
N GLU A 123 11.28 -8.93 -15.27
CA GLU A 123 11.92 -10.10 -15.89
C GLU A 123 12.67 -10.98 -14.89
N LYS A 124 13.38 -10.36 -13.92
CA LYS A 124 14.02 -11.11 -12.82
C LYS A 124 12.99 -11.87 -11.98
N ASN A 125 11.87 -11.23 -11.63
CA ASN A 125 10.80 -11.86 -10.86
C ASN A 125 10.19 -13.05 -11.60
N ILE A 126 9.97 -12.93 -12.92
CA ILE A 126 9.50 -14.04 -13.77
C ILE A 126 10.50 -15.21 -13.72
N LYS A 127 11.78 -14.92 -13.85
CA LYS A 127 12.84 -15.96 -13.79
C LYS A 127 12.91 -16.64 -12.42
N GLU A 128 12.76 -15.88 -11.33
CA GLU A 128 12.74 -16.43 -9.97
C GLU A 128 11.57 -17.39 -9.76
N VAL A 129 10.37 -17.01 -10.21
CA VAL A 129 9.19 -17.88 -10.12
C VAL A 129 9.36 -19.11 -11.03
N ALA A 130 9.82 -18.92 -12.28
CA ALA A 130 10.02 -20.00 -13.24
C ALA A 130 11.05 -21.05 -12.77
N ARG A 131 12.01 -20.63 -11.93
CA ARG A 131 13.00 -21.54 -11.34
C ARG A 131 12.34 -22.58 -10.42
N ILE A 132 11.23 -22.24 -9.79
CA ILE A 132 10.46 -23.12 -8.91
C ILE A 132 9.36 -23.84 -9.69
N SER A 133 8.63 -23.09 -10.53
CA SER A 133 7.52 -23.57 -11.34
C SER A 133 7.52 -22.86 -12.68
N SER A 134 7.87 -23.59 -13.74
CA SER A 134 7.84 -23.04 -15.11
C SER A 134 6.44 -22.59 -15.51
N LYS A 135 5.41 -23.34 -15.13
CA LYS A 135 4.00 -23.00 -15.38
C LYS A 135 3.65 -21.65 -14.78
N ASP A 136 4.06 -21.38 -13.55
CA ASP A 136 3.76 -20.11 -12.87
C ASP A 136 4.62 -18.97 -13.40
N GLY A 137 5.85 -19.25 -13.80
CA GLY A 137 6.69 -18.29 -14.52
C GLY A 137 6.07 -17.84 -15.84
N ASP A 138 5.56 -18.76 -16.64
CA ASP A 138 4.84 -18.45 -17.89
C ASP A 138 3.55 -17.66 -17.63
N ARG A 139 2.88 -17.95 -16.54
CA ARG A 139 1.66 -17.23 -16.14
C ARG A 139 1.99 -15.79 -15.73
N LEU A 140 3.03 -15.61 -14.91
CA LEU A 140 3.49 -14.29 -14.51
C LEU A 140 3.96 -13.45 -15.70
N ALA A 141 4.62 -14.08 -16.68
CA ALA A 141 5.03 -13.41 -17.91
C ALA A 141 3.81 -12.89 -18.70
N ARG A 142 2.77 -13.71 -18.87
CA ARG A 142 1.52 -13.28 -19.53
C ARG A 142 0.84 -12.14 -18.79
N LEU A 143 0.80 -12.19 -17.45
CA LEU A 143 0.24 -11.09 -16.65
C LEU A 143 1.04 -9.80 -16.83
N ALA A 144 2.36 -9.87 -16.92
CA ALA A 144 3.20 -8.70 -17.18
C ALA A 144 2.97 -8.10 -18.58
N GLU A 145 2.76 -8.94 -19.60
CA GLU A 145 2.40 -8.48 -20.95
C GLU A 145 1.02 -7.81 -21.02
N GLN A 146 0.09 -8.27 -20.21
CA GLN A 146 -1.28 -7.73 -20.10
C GLN A 146 -1.36 -6.42 -19.29
N LYS A 147 -0.21 -5.83 -18.95
CA LYS A 147 -0.16 -4.59 -18.16
C LYS A 147 -0.88 -4.68 -16.82
N THR A 148 -0.90 -5.84 -16.21
CA THR A 148 -1.58 -6.11 -14.92
C THR A 148 -1.09 -5.18 -13.80
N TRP A 149 0.13 -4.64 -13.91
CA TRP A 149 0.65 -3.66 -12.97
C TRP A 149 -0.10 -2.31 -13.06
N GLU A 150 -0.49 -1.86 -14.26
CA GLU A 150 -1.32 -0.64 -14.45
C GLU A 150 -2.66 -0.83 -13.74
N TRP A 151 -3.19 -2.02 -13.80
CA TRP A 151 -4.39 -2.45 -13.12
C TRP A 151 -4.26 -2.47 -11.60
N ALA A 152 -3.20 -3.08 -11.07
CA ALA A 152 -2.93 -3.09 -9.64
C ALA A 152 -2.78 -1.65 -9.10
N LEU A 153 -2.15 -0.77 -9.87
CA LEU A 153 -2.05 0.65 -9.53
C LEU A 153 -3.42 1.32 -9.55
N ALA A 154 -4.21 1.15 -10.61
CA ALA A 154 -5.55 1.72 -10.70
C ALA A 154 -6.46 1.21 -9.58
N ALA A 155 -6.42 -0.09 -9.27
CA ALA A 155 -7.16 -0.67 -8.15
C ALA A 155 -6.72 -0.07 -6.80
N SER A 156 -5.42 0.16 -6.59
CA SER A 156 -4.93 0.79 -5.37
C SER A 156 -5.39 2.25 -5.26
N LEU A 157 -5.45 2.99 -6.36
CA LEU A 157 -5.97 4.36 -6.37
C LEU A 157 -7.46 4.40 -6.05
N VAL A 158 -8.25 3.44 -6.54
CA VAL A 158 -9.68 3.32 -6.21
C VAL A 158 -9.88 3.11 -4.71
N LEU A 159 -9.01 2.36 -4.04
CA LEU A 159 -9.09 2.15 -2.60
C LEU A 159 -8.94 3.44 -1.76
N TRP A 160 -8.36 4.50 -2.33
CA TRP A 160 -8.18 5.79 -1.68
C TRP A 160 -9.31 6.78 -1.96
N ASN A 161 -10.24 6.44 -2.83
CA ASN A 161 -11.40 7.27 -3.10
C ASN A 161 -12.59 6.83 -2.23
N PRO A 162 -13.51 7.75 -1.90
CA PRO A 162 -14.74 7.36 -1.24
C PRO A 162 -15.53 6.38 -2.13
N PRO A 163 -16.31 5.46 -1.54
CA PRO A 163 -17.17 4.59 -2.31
C PRO A 163 -18.16 5.41 -3.15
N PRO A 164 -18.51 4.95 -4.36
CA PRO A 164 -19.45 5.67 -5.21
C PRO A 164 -20.81 5.80 -4.53
N LEU A 165 -21.46 6.95 -4.74
CA LEU A 165 -22.82 7.14 -4.25
C LEU A 165 -23.81 6.30 -5.08
N PRO A 166 -25.01 6.00 -4.52
CA PRO A 166 -26.02 5.28 -5.28
C PRO A 166 -26.34 5.95 -6.61
N GLY A 167 -26.13 5.21 -7.73
CA GLY A 167 -26.31 5.71 -9.10
C GLY A 167 -25.07 6.31 -9.76
N GLU A 168 -23.97 6.44 -9.06
CA GLU A 168 -22.68 6.77 -9.67
C GLU A 168 -22.00 5.51 -10.23
N PRO A 169 -21.20 5.63 -11.30
CA PRO A 169 -20.42 4.52 -11.82
C PRO A 169 -19.42 4.03 -10.78
N ASP A 170 -19.38 2.72 -10.56
CA ASP A 170 -18.36 2.10 -9.71
C ASP A 170 -17.04 1.99 -10.50
N PRO A 171 -15.97 2.68 -10.09
CA PRO A 171 -14.69 2.60 -10.77
C PRO A 171 -14.09 1.19 -10.79
N MET A 172 -14.34 0.37 -9.76
CA MET A 172 -13.91 -1.04 -9.75
C MET A 172 -14.71 -1.87 -10.77
N GLU A 173 -16.00 -1.64 -10.89
CA GLU A 173 -16.81 -2.32 -11.90
C GLU A 173 -16.36 -1.92 -13.32
N ASN A 174 -16.06 -0.66 -13.56
CA ASN A 174 -15.51 -0.20 -14.83
C ASN A 174 -14.16 -0.89 -15.13
N LEU A 175 -13.33 -1.04 -14.13
CA LEU A 175 -12.05 -1.71 -14.23
C LEU A 175 -12.22 -3.18 -14.64
N PHE A 176 -13.13 -3.94 -14.02
CA PHE A 176 -13.43 -5.34 -14.36
C PHE A 176 -14.15 -5.50 -15.71
N ASN A 177 -14.80 -4.45 -16.20
CA ASN A 177 -15.50 -4.45 -17.49
C ASN A 177 -14.61 -4.01 -18.66
N ASP A 178 -13.39 -3.51 -18.39
CA ASP A 178 -12.46 -3.12 -19.45
C ASP A 178 -11.85 -4.37 -20.12
N PRO A 179 -12.15 -4.63 -21.41
CA PRO A 179 -11.57 -5.77 -22.12
C PRO A 179 -10.04 -5.72 -22.22
N ALA A 180 -9.45 -4.54 -22.14
CA ALA A 180 -8.01 -4.35 -22.21
C ALA A 180 -7.30 -4.80 -20.91
N SER A 181 -8.07 -5.00 -19.84
CA SER A 181 -7.50 -5.45 -18.57
C SER A 181 -6.93 -6.87 -18.62
N GLY A 182 -7.52 -7.73 -19.44
CA GLY A 182 -7.22 -9.16 -19.45
C GLY A 182 -7.57 -9.89 -18.15
N ILE A 183 -8.25 -9.23 -17.20
CA ILE A 183 -8.66 -9.84 -15.93
C ILE A 183 -9.99 -10.55 -16.11
N ASP A 184 -10.02 -11.83 -15.71
CA ASP A 184 -11.28 -12.58 -15.69
C ASP A 184 -12.19 -12.03 -14.58
N ARG A 185 -13.39 -11.59 -14.97
CA ARG A 185 -14.38 -11.03 -14.06
C ARG A 185 -14.74 -12.00 -12.91
N ARG A 186 -14.56 -13.30 -13.10
CA ARG A 186 -14.82 -14.30 -12.05
C ARG A 186 -13.97 -14.06 -10.82
N TYR A 187 -12.76 -13.48 -10.97
CA TYR A 187 -11.83 -13.26 -9.87
C TYR A 187 -12.37 -12.34 -8.78
N GLN A 188 -13.30 -11.45 -9.09
CA GLN A 188 -13.95 -10.61 -8.07
C GLN A 188 -14.80 -11.40 -7.05
N PHE A 189 -15.20 -12.63 -7.40
CA PHE A 189 -16.04 -13.49 -6.57
C PHE A 189 -15.29 -14.70 -6.00
N MET A 190 -14.02 -14.86 -6.35
CA MET A 190 -13.18 -15.96 -5.93
C MET A 190 -12.33 -15.56 -4.71
N SER A 191 -12.07 -16.52 -3.84
CA SER A 191 -11.05 -16.34 -2.80
C SER A 191 -9.65 -16.30 -3.42
N ALA A 192 -8.67 -15.73 -2.71
CA ALA A 192 -7.28 -15.71 -3.16
C ALA A 192 -6.74 -17.11 -3.46
N THR A 193 -7.16 -18.12 -2.67
CA THR A 193 -6.76 -19.52 -2.90
C THR A 193 -7.33 -20.07 -4.20
N GLU A 194 -8.59 -19.79 -4.50
CA GLU A 194 -9.21 -20.20 -5.76
C GLU A 194 -8.54 -19.56 -6.96
N VAL A 195 -8.26 -18.24 -6.90
CA VAL A 195 -7.56 -17.52 -7.98
C VAL A 195 -6.17 -18.10 -8.25
N VAL A 196 -5.43 -18.46 -7.20
CA VAL A 196 -4.08 -19.03 -7.35
C VAL A 196 -4.12 -20.47 -7.88
N SER A 197 -5.22 -21.19 -7.63
CA SER A 197 -5.38 -22.60 -8.05
C SER A 197 -5.95 -22.77 -9.45
N ASP A 198 -6.57 -21.73 -10.01
CA ASP A 198 -7.17 -21.71 -11.36
C ASP A 198 -6.10 -21.55 -12.46
#